data_ec7d28a56d5cc4149ed38257a771bd34
#
_entry.id   ec7d28a56d5cc4149ed38257a771bd34
#
_cell.length_a   1.000
_cell.length_b   1.000
_cell.length_c   1.000
_cell.angle_alpha   90.00
_cell.angle_beta   90.00
_cell.angle_gamma   90.00
#
_symmetry.space_group_name_H-M   'P 1'
#
loop_
_entity.id
_entity.type
_entity.pdbx_description
1 polymer ?
#
loop_
_entity_poly.entity_id
_entity_poly.type
_entity_poly.pdbx_seq_one_letter_code
_entity_poly.pdbx_strand_id
1 'polypeptide(L)'
;MYLYMELIRMRTKQILLFGLVTCSLTGNMACKDADSEKTLCIENVRMISRVTGDPLPGDTLLNPNNTGPDFDVYGTDLGLMWHMDGNRVGMFFGDTSGEGFVVNKNGGNGSNWRSNVLAFSSDTELTDGLKIDSMLLDADGKALEVCAGGKTNPEVYQTSIPTSAIRTGKTDCVHIRH
;
A
#
# COMPACT_ATOMS: atom_id res chain seq x y z
N MET A 1 9.23 -4.59 -8.84
CA MET A 1 9.13 -4.70 -7.37
C MET A 1 7.77 -5.26 -7.02
N TYR A 2 7.72 -6.16 -6.05
CA TYR A 2 6.46 -6.76 -5.63
C TYR A 2 5.86 -5.90 -4.51
N LEU A 3 4.67 -5.33 -4.73
CA LEU A 3 3.88 -4.80 -3.64
C LEU A 3 3.17 -5.98 -2.97
N TYR A 4 3.55 -6.29 -1.74
CA TYR A 4 2.86 -7.29 -0.94
C TYR A 4 1.57 -6.66 -0.43
N MET A 5 0.43 -7.14 -0.90
CA MET A 5 -0.83 -6.90 -0.22
C MET A 5 -1.06 -8.04 0.77
N GLU A 6 -0.83 -7.75 2.03
CA GLU A 6 -1.17 -8.66 3.13
C GLU A 6 -2.62 -8.43 3.54
N LEU A 7 -3.48 -9.42 3.30
CA LEU A 7 -4.83 -9.40 3.85
C LEU A 7 -4.75 -9.83 5.33
N ILE A 8 -4.72 -8.86 6.22
CA ILE A 8 -4.69 -9.10 7.66
C ILE A 8 -6.11 -9.43 8.12
N ARG A 9 -6.39 -10.71 8.41
CA ARG A 9 -7.62 -11.13 9.06
C ARG A 9 -7.42 -11.11 10.57
N MET A 10 -7.94 -10.10 11.23
CA MET A 10 -7.90 -10.00 12.69
C MET A 10 -8.92 -10.97 13.33
N ARG A 11 -8.44 -11.95 14.07
CA ARG A 11 -9.27 -12.77 14.96
C ARG A 11 -8.88 -12.50 16.40
N THR A 12 -9.86 -12.06 17.18
CA THR A 12 -9.71 -11.97 18.65
C THR A 12 -9.93 -13.35 19.23
N LYS A 13 -8.87 -14.02 19.72
CA LYS A 13 -9.03 -15.25 20.53
C LYS A 13 -9.28 -14.86 21.98
N GLN A 14 -10.44 -15.16 22.48
CA GLN A 14 -10.68 -15.16 23.92
C GLN A 14 -10.14 -16.48 24.49
N ILE A 15 -9.12 -16.42 25.32
CA ILE A 15 -8.66 -17.56 26.11
C ILE A 15 -9.49 -17.56 27.40
N LEU A 16 -10.43 -18.49 27.48
CA LEU A 16 -11.15 -18.78 28.73
C LEU A 16 -10.22 -19.63 29.63
N LEU A 17 -9.64 -19.02 30.65
CA LEU A 17 -8.93 -19.74 31.70
C LEU A 17 -9.93 -20.14 32.78
N PHE A 18 -10.30 -21.44 32.86
CA PHE A 18 -11.05 -21.97 33.98
C PHE A 18 -10.12 -22.12 35.18
N GLY A 19 -10.17 -21.18 36.09
CA GLY A 19 -9.55 -21.30 37.41
C GLY A 19 -10.57 -21.78 38.44
N LEU A 20 -10.31 -22.94 39.03
CA LEU A 20 -11.02 -23.40 40.24
C LEU A 20 -10.67 -22.45 41.40
N VAL A 21 -11.64 -21.68 41.86
CA VAL A 21 -11.49 -20.85 43.06
C VAL A 21 -12.06 -21.61 44.24
N THR A 22 -11.19 -22.09 45.15
CA THR A 22 -11.58 -22.44 46.50
C THR A 22 -11.74 -21.17 47.32
N CYS A 23 -12.96 -20.94 47.78
CA CYS A 23 -13.36 -19.80 48.59
C CYS A 23 -12.78 -19.92 50.01
N SER A 24 -11.95 -18.96 50.44
CA SER A 24 -11.79 -18.65 51.87
C SER A 24 -11.94 -17.14 52.07
N LEU A 25 -12.87 -16.82 52.96
CA LEU A 25 -13.26 -15.46 53.34
C LEU A 25 -12.09 -14.66 53.91
N THR A 26 -11.84 -13.48 53.41
CA THR A 26 -11.70 -12.16 54.07
C THR A 26 -11.05 -11.16 53.13
N GLY A 27 -11.63 -9.97 53.00
CA GLY A 27 -10.97 -8.80 52.46
C GLY A 27 -11.49 -8.35 51.09
N ASN A 28 -12.11 -7.18 51.06
CA ASN A 28 -12.46 -6.41 49.87
C ASN A 28 -11.27 -6.26 48.92
N MET A 29 -11.16 -7.12 47.93
CA MET A 29 -10.36 -6.85 46.76
C MET A 29 -11.29 -6.45 45.63
N ALA A 30 -11.30 -5.15 45.31
CA ALA A 30 -11.84 -4.68 44.05
C ALA A 30 -11.10 -5.41 42.92
N CYS A 31 -11.83 -6.26 42.20
CA CYS A 31 -11.33 -6.80 40.93
C CYS A 31 -11.13 -5.58 39.98
N LYS A 32 -9.89 -5.14 39.82
CA LYS A 32 -9.53 -4.39 38.63
C LYS A 32 -9.70 -5.35 37.47
N ASP A 33 -10.60 -5.02 36.57
CA ASP A 33 -10.67 -5.64 35.26
C ASP A 33 -9.27 -5.57 34.65
N ALA A 34 -8.60 -6.70 34.57
CA ALA A 34 -7.38 -6.81 33.81
C ALA A 34 -7.78 -6.59 32.35
N ASP A 35 -7.41 -5.44 31.80
CA ASP A 35 -7.45 -5.19 30.36
C ASP A 35 -6.71 -6.35 29.70
N SER A 36 -7.46 -7.25 29.10
CA SER A 36 -6.86 -8.35 28.34
C SER A 36 -6.16 -7.69 27.14
N GLU A 37 -4.83 -7.65 27.19
CA GLU A 37 -4.03 -7.20 26.05
C GLU A 37 -4.52 -7.93 24.79
N LYS A 38 -5.11 -7.18 23.88
CA LYS A 38 -5.52 -7.70 22.58
C LYS A 38 -4.26 -7.92 21.76
N THR A 39 -3.81 -9.15 21.68
CA THR A 39 -2.68 -9.53 20.83
C THR A 39 -3.15 -9.65 19.39
N LEU A 40 -2.54 -8.88 18.49
CA LEU A 40 -2.73 -9.00 17.05
C LEU A 40 -1.90 -10.19 16.55
N CYS A 41 -2.57 -11.15 15.90
CA CYS A 41 -1.92 -12.28 15.25
C CYS A 41 -2.12 -12.18 13.74
N ILE A 42 -1.03 -12.32 13.00
CA ILE A 42 -1.06 -12.43 11.53
C ILE A 42 -1.27 -13.89 11.18
N GLU A 43 -2.31 -14.20 10.42
CA GLU A 43 -2.64 -15.56 9.98
C GLU A 43 -2.88 -15.59 8.45
N ASN A 44 -2.43 -16.68 7.80
CA ASN A 44 -2.70 -16.95 6.38
C ASN A 44 -2.20 -15.87 5.41
N VAL A 45 -0.97 -15.42 5.58
CA VAL A 45 -0.32 -14.49 4.66
C VAL A 45 -0.13 -15.14 3.30
N ARG A 46 -0.61 -14.49 2.25
CA ARG A 46 -0.44 -14.94 0.86
C ARG A 46 -0.37 -13.75 -0.09
N MET A 47 0.38 -13.89 -1.17
CA MET A 47 0.30 -12.97 -2.30
C MET A 47 -0.98 -13.29 -3.10
N ILE A 48 -1.77 -12.26 -3.40
CA ILE A 48 -3.02 -12.41 -4.16
C ILE A 48 -2.81 -12.04 -5.62
N SER A 49 -2.24 -10.86 -5.87
CA SER A 49 -2.06 -10.34 -7.22
C SER A 49 -0.86 -9.40 -7.32
N ARG A 50 -0.50 -9.10 -8.53
CA ARG A 50 0.34 -7.96 -8.89
C ARG A 50 -0.53 -6.70 -8.92
N VAL A 51 -0.01 -5.59 -8.43
CA VAL A 51 -0.73 -4.30 -8.43
C VAL A 51 -0.31 -3.43 -9.60
N THR A 52 0.99 -3.40 -9.91
CA THR A 52 1.56 -2.58 -10.99
C THR A 52 2.58 -3.38 -11.79
N GLY A 53 2.84 -2.95 -13.02
CA GLY A 53 3.83 -3.53 -13.93
C GLY A 53 3.35 -4.78 -14.64
N ASP A 54 4.21 -5.31 -15.52
CA ASP A 54 3.93 -6.50 -16.28
C ASP A 54 4.28 -7.78 -15.49
N PRO A 55 3.64 -8.93 -15.79
CA PRO A 55 4.05 -10.21 -15.24
C PRO A 55 5.52 -10.51 -15.59
N LEU A 56 6.27 -11.01 -14.62
CA LEU A 56 7.61 -11.51 -14.86
C LEU A 56 7.56 -12.92 -15.49
N PRO A 57 8.59 -13.33 -16.25
CA PRO A 57 8.67 -14.69 -16.77
C PRO A 57 8.50 -15.73 -15.65
N GLY A 58 7.51 -16.62 -15.81
CA GLY A 58 7.18 -17.65 -14.80
C GLY A 58 6.31 -17.17 -13.65
N ASP A 59 5.86 -15.92 -13.66
CA ASP A 59 4.93 -15.38 -12.66
C ASP A 59 3.53 -15.99 -12.84
N THR A 60 2.96 -16.50 -11.75
CA THR A 60 1.61 -17.08 -11.70
C THR A 60 0.62 -16.22 -10.95
N LEU A 61 1.05 -15.06 -10.46
CA LEU A 61 0.16 -14.12 -9.78
C LEU A 61 -0.85 -13.51 -10.76
N LEU A 62 -2.05 -13.28 -10.27
CA LEU A 62 -3.04 -12.50 -11.01
C LEU A 62 -2.47 -11.10 -11.29
N ASN A 63 -2.78 -10.56 -12.45
CA ASN A 63 -2.47 -9.18 -12.83
C ASN A 63 -3.75 -8.50 -13.34
N PRO A 64 -4.59 -7.97 -12.44
CA PRO A 64 -5.85 -7.35 -12.82
C PRO A 64 -5.67 -5.98 -13.51
N ASN A 65 -4.45 -5.43 -13.46
CA ASN A 65 -4.15 -4.09 -13.94
C ASN A 65 -3.18 -4.13 -15.13
N ASN A 66 -3.44 -3.31 -16.12
CA ASN A 66 -2.61 -3.17 -17.32
C ASN A 66 -1.79 -1.87 -17.26
N THR A 67 -1.13 -1.63 -16.12
CA THR A 67 -0.55 -0.31 -15.81
C THR A 67 0.61 0.10 -16.73
N GLY A 68 1.32 -0.86 -17.31
CA GLY A 68 2.37 -0.59 -18.28
C GLY A 68 1.82 0.09 -19.53
N PRO A 69 1.02 -0.61 -20.36
CA PRO A 69 0.45 -0.07 -21.57
C PRO A 69 -0.50 1.11 -21.34
N ASP A 70 -1.32 1.09 -20.28
CA ASP A 70 -2.36 2.10 -20.09
C ASP A 70 -1.81 3.42 -19.52
N PHE A 71 -0.76 3.36 -18.68
CA PHE A 71 -0.29 4.52 -17.91
C PHE A 71 1.23 4.71 -17.96
N ASP A 72 1.96 3.90 -18.71
CA ASP A 72 3.42 3.88 -18.73
C ASP A 72 4.03 3.61 -17.32
N VAL A 73 3.42 2.69 -16.56
CA VAL A 73 3.88 2.26 -15.23
C VAL A 73 4.25 0.79 -15.29
N TYR A 74 5.50 0.52 -15.63
CA TYR A 74 6.05 -0.83 -15.77
C TYR A 74 6.74 -1.34 -14.51
N GLY A 75 7.15 -0.46 -13.62
CA GLY A 75 7.70 -0.79 -12.33
C GLY A 75 7.61 0.39 -11.39
N THR A 76 7.25 0.12 -10.14
CA THR A 76 7.16 1.16 -9.12
C THR A 76 7.48 0.60 -7.75
N ASP A 77 7.76 1.48 -6.79
CA ASP A 77 7.94 1.12 -5.39
C ASP A 77 6.92 1.78 -4.48
N LEU A 78 6.94 1.39 -3.20
CA LEU A 78 6.01 1.83 -2.19
C LEU A 78 4.54 1.48 -2.53
N GLY A 79 3.61 2.40 -2.35
CA GLY A 79 2.17 2.19 -2.53
C GLY A 79 1.42 2.58 -1.27
N LEU A 80 1.63 3.83 -0.84
CA LEU A 80 0.93 4.40 0.30
C LEU A 80 -0.56 4.56 -0.04
N MET A 81 -1.43 3.95 0.75
CA MET A 81 -2.88 4.01 0.54
C MET A 81 -3.57 4.81 1.64
N TRP A 82 -4.61 5.56 1.27
CA TRP A 82 -5.52 6.19 2.22
C TRP A 82 -6.94 6.25 1.66
N HIS A 83 -7.89 6.25 2.58
CA HIS A 83 -9.30 6.41 2.23
C HIS A 83 -9.59 7.87 1.89
N MET A 84 -10.18 8.09 0.72
CA MET A 84 -10.62 9.41 0.25
C MET A 84 -12.10 9.66 0.61
N ASP A 85 -12.96 9.91 -0.34
CA ASP A 85 -14.42 10.03 -0.14
C ASP A 85 -15.17 8.85 -0.77
N GLY A 86 -16.34 8.58 -0.22
CA GLY A 86 -17.12 7.41 -0.62
C GLY A 86 -16.34 6.11 -0.39
N ASN A 87 -16.24 5.26 -1.41
CA ASN A 87 -15.43 4.05 -1.39
C ASN A 87 -14.08 4.21 -2.10
N ARG A 88 -13.67 5.45 -2.35
CA ARG A 88 -12.45 5.72 -3.13
C ARG A 88 -11.21 5.66 -2.26
N VAL A 89 -10.19 5.01 -2.76
CA VAL A 89 -8.85 4.90 -2.16
C VAL A 89 -7.84 5.58 -3.10
N GLY A 90 -7.01 6.45 -2.54
CA GLY A 90 -5.82 6.95 -3.22
C GLY A 90 -4.64 6.02 -2.96
N MET A 91 -3.81 5.79 -3.98
CA MET A 91 -2.59 5.01 -3.89
C MET A 91 -1.44 5.83 -4.45
N PHE A 92 -0.55 6.27 -3.58
CA PHE A 92 0.60 7.07 -3.96
C PHE A 92 1.84 6.18 -3.98
N PHE A 93 2.38 5.97 -5.17
CA PHE A 93 3.60 5.21 -5.40
C PHE A 93 4.82 6.13 -5.36
N GLY A 94 5.98 5.56 -5.08
CA GLY A 94 7.27 6.23 -5.15
C GLY A 94 7.92 6.12 -6.52
N ASP A 95 9.22 5.83 -6.54
CA ASP A 95 10.00 5.75 -7.79
C ASP A 95 9.32 4.84 -8.81
N THR A 96 9.00 5.42 -9.95
CA THR A 96 8.22 4.77 -11.00
C THR A 96 8.94 4.86 -12.34
N SER A 97 9.05 3.72 -13.01
CA SER A 97 9.67 3.63 -14.35
C SER A 97 8.65 3.23 -15.40
N GLY A 98 8.82 3.79 -16.60
CA GLY A 98 8.05 3.46 -17.78
C GLY A 98 8.62 2.28 -18.55
N GLU A 99 8.36 2.27 -19.86
CA GLU A 99 8.70 1.18 -20.76
C GLU A 99 10.19 0.78 -20.66
N GLY A 100 10.43 -0.54 -20.78
CA GLY A 100 11.76 -1.12 -20.68
C GLY A 100 12.24 -1.31 -19.23
N PHE A 101 11.35 -1.25 -18.26
CA PHE A 101 11.69 -1.51 -16.86
C PHE A 101 12.28 -2.90 -16.66
N VAL A 102 13.46 -2.94 -16.01
CA VAL A 102 14.13 -4.17 -15.60
C VAL A 102 14.68 -3.98 -14.20
N VAL A 103 14.40 -4.91 -13.30
CA VAL A 103 15.01 -4.93 -11.96
C VAL A 103 16.49 -5.25 -12.07
N ASN A 104 17.33 -4.47 -11.43
CA ASN A 104 18.78 -4.70 -11.37
C ASN A 104 19.33 -4.49 -9.95
N LYS A 105 20.65 -4.59 -9.77
CA LYS A 105 21.31 -4.44 -8.46
C LYS A 105 21.13 -3.08 -7.80
N ASN A 106 20.81 -2.06 -8.58
CA ASN A 106 20.67 -0.68 -8.11
C ASN A 106 19.19 -0.24 -8.05
N GLY A 107 18.24 -1.19 -8.02
CA GLY A 107 16.81 -0.93 -8.05
C GLY A 107 16.20 -1.33 -9.39
N GLY A 108 15.79 -0.38 -10.19
CA GLY A 108 15.23 -0.59 -11.52
C GLY A 108 15.77 0.40 -12.51
N ASN A 109 15.59 0.09 -13.78
CA ASN A 109 15.79 1.02 -14.88
C ASN A 109 14.60 0.91 -15.85
N GLY A 110 14.43 1.90 -16.65
CA GLY A 110 13.34 2.01 -17.63
C GLY A 110 13.31 3.43 -18.14
N SER A 111 12.48 3.68 -19.14
CA SER A 111 12.23 5.04 -19.62
C SER A 111 11.36 5.82 -18.61
N ASN A 112 11.23 7.12 -18.84
CA ASN A 112 10.26 7.97 -18.14
C ASN A 112 10.17 7.73 -16.63
N TRP A 113 11.32 7.79 -15.94
CA TRP A 113 11.33 7.71 -14.49
C TRP A 113 10.64 8.92 -13.85
N ARG A 114 9.82 8.67 -12.84
CA ARG A 114 9.12 9.66 -12.02
C ARG A 114 9.33 9.31 -10.55
N SER A 115 9.53 10.31 -9.71
CA SER A 115 9.73 10.09 -8.28
C SER A 115 8.43 9.68 -7.54
N ASN A 116 7.29 9.88 -8.19
CA ASN A 116 6.00 9.47 -7.62
C ASN A 116 4.91 9.53 -8.68
N VAL A 117 3.88 8.67 -8.52
CA VAL A 117 2.65 8.70 -9.32
C VAL A 117 1.45 8.36 -8.43
N LEU A 118 0.26 8.86 -8.79
CA LEU A 118 -0.95 8.70 -8.01
C LEU A 118 -2.01 7.92 -8.79
N ALA A 119 -2.47 6.82 -8.19
CA ALA A 119 -3.57 6.01 -8.68
C ALA A 119 -4.80 6.07 -7.78
N PHE A 120 -5.93 5.64 -8.32
CA PHE A 120 -7.21 5.61 -7.63
C PHE A 120 -7.89 4.27 -7.82
N SER A 121 -8.57 3.80 -6.77
CA SER A 121 -9.38 2.60 -6.78
C SER A 121 -10.68 2.81 -6.03
N SER A 122 -11.76 2.22 -6.52
CA SER A 122 -13.03 2.04 -5.82
C SER A 122 -13.33 0.57 -5.55
N ASP A 123 -12.34 -0.30 -5.74
CA ASP A 123 -12.47 -1.73 -5.59
C ASP A 123 -12.75 -2.12 -4.13
N THR A 124 -13.80 -2.90 -3.92
CA THR A 124 -14.22 -3.44 -2.62
C THR A 124 -14.08 -4.96 -2.52
N GLU A 125 -13.75 -5.63 -3.65
CA GLU A 125 -13.56 -7.08 -3.70
C GLU A 125 -12.08 -7.39 -3.97
N LEU A 126 -11.33 -7.63 -2.90
CA LEU A 126 -9.87 -7.79 -2.97
C LEU A 126 -9.41 -9.25 -3.09
N THR A 127 -10.32 -10.22 -3.19
CA THR A 127 -9.95 -11.64 -3.28
C THR A 127 -9.37 -12.03 -4.63
N ASP A 128 -9.67 -11.26 -5.67
CA ASP A 128 -9.15 -11.39 -7.03
C ASP A 128 -8.06 -10.33 -7.37
N GLY A 129 -7.60 -9.61 -6.36
CA GLY A 129 -6.60 -8.56 -6.47
C GLY A 129 -7.17 -7.16 -6.47
N LEU A 130 -6.33 -6.17 -6.19
CA LEU A 130 -6.70 -4.75 -6.20
C LEU A 130 -6.74 -4.23 -7.64
N LYS A 131 -7.88 -3.66 -8.05
CA LYS A 131 -8.04 -3.03 -9.37
C LYS A 131 -7.82 -1.53 -9.29
N ILE A 132 -7.04 -1.00 -10.22
CA ILE A 132 -6.82 0.44 -10.41
C ILE A 132 -7.84 0.94 -11.42
N ASP A 133 -8.69 1.88 -11.00
CA ASP A 133 -9.69 2.49 -11.88
C ASP A 133 -9.06 3.53 -12.81
N SER A 134 -8.11 4.30 -12.30
CA SER A 134 -7.46 5.40 -13.03
C SER A 134 -6.17 5.85 -12.33
N MET A 135 -5.37 6.61 -13.07
CA MET A 135 -4.22 7.32 -12.52
C MET A 135 -4.33 8.82 -12.84
N LEU A 136 -3.61 9.66 -12.11
CA LEU A 136 -3.44 11.05 -12.51
C LEU A 136 -2.49 11.10 -13.70
N LEU A 137 -2.95 11.70 -14.83
CA LEU A 137 -2.25 11.65 -16.10
C LEU A 137 -1.69 13.00 -16.49
N ASP A 138 -0.59 12.98 -17.24
CA ASP A 138 -0.07 14.12 -17.99
C ASP A 138 -0.82 14.33 -19.32
N ALA A 139 -0.35 15.28 -20.12
CA ALA A 139 -0.96 15.60 -21.42
C ALA A 139 -0.79 14.49 -22.47
N ASP A 140 0.16 13.58 -22.29
CA ASP A 140 0.44 12.46 -23.19
C ASP A 140 -0.31 11.18 -22.78
N GLY A 141 -1.14 11.25 -21.71
CA GLY A 141 -1.90 10.13 -21.17
C GLY A 141 -1.06 9.17 -20.33
N LYS A 142 0.11 9.58 -19.88
CA LYS A 142 1.00 8.82 -19.01
C LYS A 142 0.82 9.23 -17.55
N ALA A 143 1.12 8.33 -16.61
CA ALA A 143 1.05 8.67 -15.19
C ALA A 143 1.95 9.87 -14.86
N LEU A 144 1.35 10.92 -14.32
CA LEU A 144 1.97 12.18 -13.99
C LEU A 144 2.86 12.06 -12.74
N GLU A 145 4.05 12.67 -12.77
CA GLU A 145 4.79 12.98 -11.55
C GLU A 145 4.07 14.09 -10.79
N VAL A 146 3.44 13.75 -9.67
CA VAL A 146 2.56 14.69 -8.93
C VAL A 146 3.37 15.73 -8.17
N CYS A 147 4.41 15.26 -7.49
CA CYS A 147 5.35 16.11 -6.75
C CYS A 147 6.71 16.03 -7.42
N ALA A 148 7.13 17.13 -8.03
CA ALA A 148 8.37 17.18 -8.76
C ALA A 148 9.55 16.80 -7.84
N GLY A 149 10.29 15.78 -8.25
CA GLY A 149 11.58 15.42 -7.67
C GLY A 149 12.72 16.15 -8.39
N GLY A 150 13.96 15.88 -7.98
CA GLY A 150 15.14 16.53 -8.53
C GLY A 150 15.50 16.18 -9.97
N LYS A 151 14.57 15.60 -10.75
CA LYS A 151 14.79 15.23 -12.14
C LYS A 151 15.02 16.46 -13.05
N THR A 152 14.58 17.63 -12.61
CA THR A 152 14.76 18.90 -13.32
C THR A 152 16.17 19.50 -13.15
N ASN A 153 16.95 19.00 -12.19
CA ASN A 153 18.35 19.39 -12.03
C ASN A 153 19.24 18.15 -11.90
N PRO A 154 20.00 17.75 -12.92
CA PRO A 154 20.86 16.56 -12.90
C PRO A 154 21.97 16.63 -11.85
N GLU A 155 22.27 17.80 -11.29
CA GLU A 155 23.27 17.98 -10.23
C GLU A 155 22.70 17.72 -8.83
N VAL A 156 21.36 17.69 -8.69
CA VAL A 156 20.66 17.45 -7.41
C VAL A 156 19.68 16.32 -7.61
N TYR A 157 20.17 15.10 -7.51
CA TYR A 157 19.35 13.91 -7.55
C TYR A 157 18.54 13.78 -6.25
N GLN A 158 17.35 14.34 -6.22
CA GLN A 158 16.41 14.19 -5.10
C GLN A 158 15.12 13.60 -5.63
N THR A 159 14.71 12.51 -5.02
CA THR A 159 13.39 11.92 -5.24
C THR A 159 12.39 12.52 -4.26
N SER A 160 11.13 12.63 -4.66
CA SER A 160 10.02 13.10 -3.83
C SER A 160 9.16 11.93 -3.41
N ILE A 161 9.39 11.42 -2.20
CA ILE A 161 8.81 10.17 -1.71
C ILE A 161 7.57 10.43 -0.86
N PRO A 162 6.39 9.88 -1.21
CA PRO A 162 5.20 9.91 -0.35
C PRO A 162 5.41 9.02 0.87
N THR A 163 5.16 9.54 2.07
CA THR A 163 5.41 8.82 3.33
C THR A 163 4.18 8.65 4.21
N SER A 164 3.19 9.51 4.07
CA SER A 164 1.90 9.39 4.75
C SER A 164 0.82 10.18 4.03
N ALA A 165 -0.43 9.77 4.19
CA ALA A 165 -1.57 10.52 3.70
C ALA A 165 -2.75 10.39 4.64
N ILE A 166 -3.59 11.43 4.69
CA ILE A 166 -4.81 11.46 5.48
C ILE A 166 -5.84 12.37 4.82
N ARG A 167 -7.11 12.00 4.95
CA ARG A 167 -8.20 12.88 4.58
C ARG A 167 -8.70 13.67 5.80
N THR A 168 -8.78 14.98 5.65
CA THR A 168 -9.32 15.89 6.67
C THR A 168 -10.47 16.70 6.07
N GLY A 169 -11.70 16.37 6.45
CA GLY A 169 -12.89 16.95 5.85
C GLY A 169 -12.98 16.64 4.34
N LYS A 170 -12.85 17.68 3.50
CA LYS A 170 -12.88 17.54 2.02
C LYS A 170 -11.50 17.59 1.37
N THR A 171 -10.43 17.64 2.17
CA THR A 171 -9.06 17.81 1.69
C THR A 171 -8.25 16.56 1.95
N ASP A 172 -7.55 16.08 0.94
CA ASP A 172 -6.56 15.02 1.06
C ASP A 172 -5.19 15.65 1.26
N CYS A 173 -4.52 15.30 2.37
CA CYS A 173 -3.21 15.81 2.73
C CYS A 173 -2.20 14.68 2.61
N VAL A 174 -1.11 14.91 1.89
CA VAL A 174 -0.02 13.95 1.72
C VAL A 174 1.27 14.57 2.21
N HIS A 175 2.03 13.82 2.99
CA HIS A 175 3.37 14.20 3.42
C HIS A 175 4.37 13.62 2.43
N ILE A 176 5.23 14.49 1.88
CA ILE A 176 6.31 14.15 0.94
C ILE A 176 7.63 14.43 1.61
N ARG A 177 8.57 13.50 1.43
CA ARG A 177 9.98 13.66 1.82
C ARG A 177 10.83 13.86 0.58
N HIS A 178 11.68 14.85 0.62
CA HIS A 178 12.75 15.12 -0.37
C HIS A 178 14.11 14.61 0.14
#